data_1432f1f999941451cf1d8a96b7c5f0db
#
_entry.id   1432f1f999941451cf1d8a96b7c5f0db
#
_cell.length_a   1.000
_cell.length_b   1.000
_cell.length_c   1.000
_cell.angle_alpha   90.00
_cell.angle_beta   90.00
_cell.angle_gamma   90.00
#
_symmetry.space_group_name_H-M   'P 1'
#
loop_
_entity.id
_entity.type
_entity.pdbx_description
1 polymer ?
#
loop_
_entity_poly.entity_id
_entity_poly.type
_entity_poly.pdbx_seq_one_letter_code
_entity_poly.pdbx_strand_id
1 'polypeptide(L)'
;MAFALYCYQKQYDMKTLSNCYVFLFNGYSDWEPALPMYGINSFTDINIVTFSLDGKPVTSGGKLLAQPQASLEQALTADIDLLILPGGAPMEQGANTEVLPLIQQLLEKQKTIAAICGATVLLAQHGFLDNIPHTSNHAEVLKQLAPAYKGADSYENSPAVTSPHIITASGTAMVAFTKAIFTHFDLLQNEKLKFWFSFFDASSAGTEMGTTSSFHFFYRRYETNYAGMLELVRTAIKVVYQHAVEAGLEICGGPQWHYRGFDGQPDTVFTLDIGLPVTGVKSVTAPWQCDTLPPFKCVSMQHHGSWDLLANTYGKLFTGMEMLGLQMNGLTREQYLQYNFEHPEQNITNVQIGVI
;
A
#
# COMPACT_ATOMS: atom_id res chain seq x y z
N MET A 1 -27.88 21.63 8.18
CA MET A 1 -27.29 22.75 7.40
C MET A 1 -25.76 22.83 7.53
N ALA A 2 -25.15 22.54 8.68
CA ALA A 2 -23.69 22.55 8.88
C ALA A 2 -22.95 21.42 8.14
N PHE A 3 -23.57 20.25 7.93
CA PHE A 3 -22.96 19.10 7.24
C PHE A 3 -22.88 19.29 5.72
N ALA A 4 -23.82 20.03 5.13
CA ALA A 4 -23.82 20.39 3.71
C ALA A 4 -22.80 21.48 3.38
N LEU A 5 -22.50 22.37 4.32
CA LEU A 5 -21.45 23.38 4.18
C LEU A 5 -20.04 22.77 4.31
N TYR A 6 -19.86 21.71 5.10
CA TYR A 6 -18.60 20.98 5.22
C TYR A 6 -18.26 20.19 3.95
N CYS A 7 -19.25 19.66 3.25
CA CYS A 7 -19.06 19.02 1.93
C CYS A 7 -18.86 20.01 0.80
N TYR A 8 -19.36 21.27 0.93
CA TYR A 8 -19.24 22.30 -0.11
C TYR A 8 -17.90 23.05 -0.07
N GLN A 9 -17.18 23.03 1.07
CA GLN A 9 -15.85 23.65 1.22
C GLN A 9 -14.67 22.74 0.85
N LYS A 10 -14.92 21.48 0.42
CA LYS A 10 -13.90 20.56 -0.13
C LYS A 10 -13.95 20.46 -1.65
N GLN A 11 -14.41 21.49 -2.34
CA GLN A 11 -14.03 21.73 -3.73
C GLN A 11 -12.62 22.33 -3.73
N TYR A 12 -11.64 21.57 -3.24
CA TYR A 12 -10.25 21.81 -3.59
C TYR A 12 -10.20 21.66 -5.11
N ASP A 13 -9.69 22.70 -5.79
CA ASP A 13 -9.24 22.57 -7.17
C ASP A 13 -8.44 21.28 -7.24
N MET A 14 -8.99 20.24 -7.89
CA MET A 14 -8.26 19.00 -8.10
C MET A 14 -7.02 19.39 -8.90
N LYS A 15 -5.85 19.27 -8.28
CA LYS A 15 -4.59 19.58 -8.94
C LYS A 15 -4.43 18.60 -10.11
N THR A 16 -4.61 19.09 -11.30
CA THR A 16 -4.45 18.30 -12.51
C THR A 16 -2.96 18.09 -12.71
N LEU A 17 -2.52 16.85 -12.81
CA LEU A 17 -1.16 16.49 -13.16
C LEU A 17 -1.12 16.09 -14.62
N SER A 18 -0.51 16.91 -15.46
CA SER A 18 -0.30 16.64 -16.88
C SER A 18 1.17 16.44 -17.21
N ASN A 19 2.06 17.21 -16.56
CA ASN A 19 3.50 17.18 -16.81
C ASN A 19 4.28 17.00 -15.51
N CYS A 20 5.00 15.88 -15.41
CA CYS A 20 5.92 15.55 -14.32
C CYS A 20 7.36 15.68 -14.82
N TYR A 21 8.14 16.55 -14.19
CA TYR A 21 9.56 16.70 -14.49
C TYR A 21 10.42 16.10 -13.38
N VAL A 22 11.50 15.43 -13.77
CA VAL A 22 12.41 14.76 -12.82
C VAL A 22 13.82 15.25 -13.05
N PHE A 23 14.41 15.87 -12.02
CA PHE A 23 15.78 16.36 -12.08
C PHE A 23 16.78 15.24 -11.87
N LEU A 24 17.67 15.02 -12.83
CA LEU A 24 18.74 14.03 -12.75
C LEU A 24 20.11 14.73 -12.76
N PHE A 25 21.02 14.25 -11.91
CA PHE A 25 22.37 14.78 -11.79
C PHE A 25 23.38 13.66 -11.46
N ASN A 26 24.66 13.91 -11.63
CA ASN A 26 25.65 12.89 -11.29
C ASN A 26 25.61 12.55 -9.79
N GLY A 27 25.41 11.26 -9.48
CA GLY A 27 25.34 10.75 -8.12
C GLY A 27 23.94 10.79 -7.49
N TYR A 28 22.85 11.02 -8.27
CA TYR A 28 21.49 10.90 -7.74
C TYR A 28 21.19 9.45 -7.30
N SER A 29 20.32 9.28 -6.33
CA SER A 29 19.88 7.98 -5.81
C SER A 29 18.85 7.36 -6.76
N ASP A 30 19.18 6.27 -7.41
CA ASP A 30 18.38 5.64 -8.48
C ASP A 30 16.99 5.22 -8.03
N TRP A 31 16.87 4.66 -6.83
CA TRP A 31 15.63 4.09 -6.32
C TRP A 31 14.58 5.15 -5.95
N GLU A 32 15.00 6.38 -5.71
CA GLU A 32 14.12 7.42 -5.21
C GLU A 32 13.10 7.91 -6.25
N PRO A 33 13.49 8.23 -7.51
CA PRO A 33 12.54 8.63 -8.53
C PRO A 33 11.90 7.43 -9.27
N ALA A 34 12.50 6.23 -9.17
CA ALA A 34 12.11 5.09 -10.00
C ALA A 34 10.67 4.64 -9.76
N LEU A 35 10.24 4.53 -8.49
CA LEU A 35 8.91 4.03 -8.16
C LEU A 35 7.79 4.97 -8.60
N PRO A 36 7.81 6.29 -8.29
CA PRO A 36 6.79 7.22 -8.78
C PRO A 36 6.81 7.34 -10.32
N MET A 37 7.98 7.40 -10.95
CA MET A 37 8.10 7.45 -12.40
C MET A 37 7.44 6.23 -13.07
N TYR A 38 7.75 5.02 -12.59
CA TYR A 38 7.18 3.81 -13.17
C TYR A 38 5.64 3.80 -13.03
N GLY A 39 5.12 4.12 -11.85
CA GLY A 39 3.67 4.13 -11.61
C GLY A 39 2.95 5.16 -12.49
N ILE A 40 3.46 6.39 -12.58
CA ILE A 40 2.91 7.43 -13.43
C ILE A 40 2.93 7.00 -14.89
N ASN A 41 4.08 6.56 -15.41
CA ASN A 41 4.23 6.21 -16.82
C ASN A 41 3.41 4.99 -17.25
N SER A 42 3.28 3.98 -16.37
CA SER A 42 2.66 2.71 -16.75
C SER A 42 1.14 2.70 -16.63
N PHE A 43 0.56 3.60 -15.81
CA PHE A 43 -0.85 3.56 -15.47
C PHE A 43 -1.60 4.86 -15.72
N THR A 44 -0.93 5.89 -16.24
CA THR A 44 -1.54 7.20 -16.53
C THR A 44 -1.05 7.73 -17.87
N ASP A 45 -1.73 8.76 -18.39
CA ASP A 45 -1.32 9.47 -19.62
C ASP A 45 -0.47 10.73 -19.28
N ILE A 46 0.06 10.82 -18.06
CA ILE A 46 0.88 11.96 -17.62
C ILE A 46 2.24 11.90 -18.33
N ASN A 47 2.62 13.03 -18.91
CA ASN A 47 3.92 13.17 -19.55
C ASN A 47 5.03 13.24 -18.51
N ILE A 48 6.04 12.39 -18.60
CA ILE A 48 7.25 12.44 -17.76
C ILE A 48 8.42 12.92 -18.60
N VAL A 49 9.09 13.96 -18.12
CA VAL A 49 10.30 14.50 -18.73
C VAL A 49 11.45 14.48 -17.70
N THR A 50 12.53 13.78 -18.02
CA THR A 50 13.76 13.87 -17.24
C THR A 50 14.64 15.00 -17.76
N PHE A 51 15.28 15.75 -16.86
CA PHE A 51 16.20 16.81 -17.26
C PHE A 51 17.45 16.85 -16.37
N SER A 52 18.55 17.37 -16.91
CA SER A 52 19.77 17.69 -16.16
C SER A 52 20.13 19.17 -16.35
N LEU A 53 21.19 19.66 -15.70
CA LEU A 53 21.58 21.05 -15.80
C LEU A 53 21.83 21.47 -17.25
N ASP A 54 22.50 20.65 -18.04
CA ASP A 54 22.91 20.96 -19.41
C ASP A 54 22.31 20.02 -20.47
N GLY A 55 21.39 19.12 -20.09
CA GLY A 55 20.78 18.12 -20.98
C GLY A 55 21.69 16.94 -21.33
N LYS A 56 22.92 16.91 -20.80
CA LYS A 56 23.87 15.82 -21.04
C LYS A 56 23.62 14.60 -20.16
N PRO A 57 24.17 13.43 -20.59
CA PRO A 57 24.09 12.21 -19.79
C PRO A 57 24.64 12.40 -18.39
N VAL A 58 23.99 11.78 -17.41
CA VAL A 58 24.41 11.76 -16.02
C VAL A 58 24.52 10.31 -15.54
N THR A 59 25.40 10.08 -14.56
CA THR A 59 25.57 8.77 -13.94
C THR A 59 25.01 8.81 -12.52
N SER A 60 24.08 7.90 -12.20
CA SER A 60 23.50 7.79 -10.87
C SER A 60 24.47 7.28 -9.80
N GLY A 61 24.04 7.25 -8.55
CA GLY A 61 24.77 6.63 -7.44
C GLY A 61 25.03 5.13 -7.64
N GLY A 62 24.08 4.41 -8.24
CA GLY A 62 24.18 2.99 -8.61
C GLY A 62 24.92 2.73 -9.93
N LYS A 63 25.52 3.76 -10.54
CA LYS A 63 26.28 3.67 -11.82
C LYS A 63 25.42 3.47 -13.06
N LEU A 64 24.12 3.76 -13.01
CA LEU A 64 23.27 3.78 -14.21
C LEU A 64 23.57 5.05 -15.01
N LEU A 65 23.81 4.89 -16.30
CA LEU A 65 23.94 6.01 -17.24
C LEU A 65 22.54 6.39 -17.72
N ALA A 66 22.09 7.58 -17.37
CA ALA A 66 20.82 8.15 -17.81
C ALA A 66 21.07 9.27 -18.84
N GLN A 67 20.29 9.26 -19.94
CA GLN A 67 20.23 10.35 -20.91
C GLN A 67 18.97 11.17 -20.64
N PRO A 68 19.07 12.37 -20.03
CA PRO A 68 17.93 13.26 -19.86
C PRO A 68 17.34 13.73 -21.19
N GLN A 69 16.04 14.01 -21.18
CA GLN A 69 15.29 14.46 -22.36
C GLN A 69 15.38 15.97 -22.57
N ALA A 70 15.72 16.71 -21.50
CA ALA A 70 15.79 18.16 -21.52
C ALA A 70 16.95 18.72 -20.68
N SER A 71 17.27 19.99 -20.89
CA SER A 71 18.14 20.79 -20.01
C SER A 71 17.33 21.60 -19.00
N LEU A 72 17.99 22.16 -17.99
CA LEU A 72 17.38 23.11 -17.05
C LEU A 72 16.81 24.34 -17.78
N GLU A 73 17.49 24.84 -18.80
CA GLU A 73 17.03 25.98 -19.62
C GLU A 73 15.65 25.68 -20.26
N GLN A 74 15.48 24.46 -20.79
CA GLN A 74 14.22 24.01 -21.34
C GLN A 74 13.15 23.83 -20.25
N ALA A 75 13.53 23.27 -19.09
CA ALA A 75 12.62 23.11 -17.96
C ALA A 75 12.10 24.45 -17.40
N LEU A 76 12.93 25.50 -17.38
CA LEU A 76 12.52 26.85 -16.95
C LEU A 76 11.41 27.49 -17.81
N THR A 77 11.26 27.04 -19.04
CA THR A 77 10.21 27.54 -19.97
C THR A 77 9.02 26.60 -20.13
N ALA A 78 9.09 25.42 -19.52
CA ALA A 78 8.06 24.39 -19.63
C ALA A 78 6.88 24.62 -18.67
N ASP A 79 5.72 24.04 -19.03
CA ASP A 79 4.58 23.94 -18.11
C ASP A 79 4.75 22.69 -17.26
N ILE A 80 5.13 22.88 -16.00
CA ILE A 80 5.42 21.79 -15.05
C ILE A 80 4.39 21.82 -13.94
N ASP A 81 3.72 20.70 -13.68
CA ASP A 81 2.78 20.55 -12.58
C ASP A 81 3.44 19.92 -11.34
N LEU A 82 4.37 18.98 -11.57
CA LEU A 82 5.13 18.28 -10.54
C LEU A 82 6.62 18.27 -10.91
N LEU A 83 7.45 18.74 -9.99
CA LEU A 83 8.91 18.56 -10.04
C LEU A 83 9.34 17.55 -9.00
N ILE A 84 9.92 16.43 -9.43
CA ILE A 84 10.54 15.44 -8.54
C ILE A 84 12.03 15.72 -8.42
N LEU A 85 12.50 15.87 -7.18
CA LEU A 85 13.90 16.09 -6.81
C LEU A 85 14.42 14.88 -6.03
N PRO A 86 15.11 13.92 -6.66
CA PRO A 86 15.80 12.87 -5.95
C PRO A 86 16.95 13.44 -5.13
N GLY A 87 17.35 12.74 -4.09
CA GLY A 87 18.52 13.06 -3.31
C GLY A 87 19.80 12.44 -3.86
N GLY A 88 20.82 12.49 -3.04
CA GLY A 88 22.16 12.01 -3.30
C GLY A 88 23.18 12.89 -2.60
N ALA A 89 24.39 12.36 -2.35
CA ALA A 89 25.46 13.07 -1.66
C ALA A 89 25.78 14.48 -2.23
N PRO A 90 25.74 14.72 -3.56
CA PRO A 90 25.96 16.07 -4.08
C PRO A 90 24.96 17.11 -3.56
N MET A 91 23.68 16.74 -3.39
CA MET A 91 22.64 17.65 -2.83
C MET A 91 22.94 18.00 -1.37
N GLU A 92 23.35 17.01 -0.57
CA GLU A 92 23.73 17.23 0.84
C GLU A 92 24.96 18.12 0.98
N GLN A 93 25.84 18.10 0.01
CA GLN A 93 27.07 18.91 -0.06
C GLN A 93 26.83 20.31 -0.67
N GLY A 94 25.59 20.67 -0.95
CA GLY A 94 25.24 22.00 -1.49
C GLY A 94 25.49 22.17 -2.99
N ALA A 95 25.62 21.08 -3.75
CA ALA A 95 25.66 21.15 -5.21
C ALA A 95 24.25 21.25 -5.84
N ASN A 96 24.20 21.52 -7.14
CA ASN A 96 23.00 21.64 -7.95
C ASN A 96 22.08 22.83 -7.55
N THR A 97 22.66 23.89 -7.00
CA THR A 97 21.93 25.11 -6.65
C THR A 97 21.33 25.82 -7.87
N GLU A 98 21.81 25.52 -9.08
CA GLU A 98 21.29 26.05 -10.33
C GLU A 98 19.80 25.71 -10.54
N VAL A 99 19.26 24.66 -9.89
CA VAL A 99 17.84 24.30 -9.97
C VAL A 99 16.93 25.21 -9.12
N LEU A 100 17.48 26.00 -8.19
CA LEU A 100 16.71 26.86 -7.27
C LEU A 100 15.79 27.87 -7.97
N PRO A 101 16.19 28.55 -9.05
CA PRO A 101 15.29 29.43 -9.78
C PRO A 101 14.05 28.72 -10.32
N LEU A 102 14.18 27.46 -10.77
CA LEU A 102 13.05 26.66 -11.20
C LEU A 102 12.12 26.31 -10.03
N ILE A 103 12.68 25.91 -8.89
CA ILE A 103 11.91 25.63 -7.66
C ILE A 103 11.12 26.86 -7.25
N GLN A 104 11.76 28.02 -7.16
CA GLN A 104 11.13 29.29 -6.80
C GLN A 104 9.99 29.64 -7.77
N GLN A 105 10.24 29.58 -9.08
CA GLN A 105 9.23 29.85 -10.11
C GLN A 105 8.01 28.92 -10.00
N LEU A 106 8.22 27.63 -9.74
CA LEU A 106 7.13 26.65 -9.60
C LEU A 106 6.29 26.90 -8.36
N LEU A 107 6.92 27.23 -7.23
CA LEU A 107 6.21 27.58 -5.99
C LEU A 107 5.39 28.86 -6.13
N GLU A 108 5.92 29.89 -6.81
CA GLU A 108 5.18 31.10 -7.13
C GLU A 108 3.95 30.85 -8.01
N LYS A 109 4.03 29.84 -8.90
CA LYS A 109 2.92 29.36 -9.72
C LYS A 109 2.04 28.33 -9.01
N GLN A 110 2.24 28.10 -7.71
CA GLN A 110 1.52 27.12 -6.90
C GLN A 110 1.60 25.67 -7.44
N LYS A 111 2.67 25.35 -8.17
CA LYS A 111 2.99 23.99 -8.62
C LYS A 111 3.62 23.19 -7.50
N THR A 112 3.76 21.87 -7.67
CA THR A 112 4.20 20.96 -6.62
C THR A 112 5.65 20.54 -6.79
N ILE A 113 6.42 20.64 -5.71
CA ILE A 113 7.77 20.10 -5.59
C ILE A 113 7.72 18.86 -4.71
N ALA A 114 8.24 17.74 -5.18
CA ALA A 114 8.41 16.53 -4.39
C ALA A 114 9.91 16.23 -4.20
N ALA A 115 10.41 16.37 -2.99
CA ALA A 115 11.82 16.22 -2.62
C ALA A 115 12.02 15.06 -1.66
N ILE A 116 13.04 14.24 -1.90
CA ILE A 116 13.37 13.09 -1.07
C ILE A 116 14.85 13.11 -0.68
N CYS A 117 15.19 12.62 0.53
CA CYS A 117 16.57 12.44 0.97
C CYS A 117 17.39 13.76 0.94
N GLY A 118 18.55 13.78 0.28
CA GLY A 118 19.41 14.95 0.14
C GLY A 118 18.76 16.17 -0.51
N ALA A 119 17.72 15.99 -1.33
CA ALA A 119 16.97 17.10 -1.89
C ALA A 119 16.21 17.91 -0.83
N THR A 120 15.80 17.30 0.28
CA THR A 120 15.21 18.02 1.42
C THR A 120 16.24 18.92 2.11
N VAL A 121 17.51 18.53 2.10
CA VAL A 121 18.62 19.37 2.62
C VAL A 121 18.78 20.61 1.74
N LEU A 122 18.79 20.47 0.42
CA LEU A 122 18.83 21.60 -0.51
C LEU A 122 17.67 22.59 -0.24
N LEU A 123 16.45 22.08 -0.06
CA LEU A 123 15.29 22.93 0.26
C LEU A 123 15.45 23.64 1.60
N ALA A 124 15.96 22.97 2.64
CA ALA A 124 16.18 23.53 3.96
C ALA A 124 17.28 24.60 3.96
N GLN A 125 18.40 24.36 3.24
CA GLN A 125 19.51 25.31 3.10
C GLN A 125 19.05 26.66 2.53
N HIS A 126 17.98 26.66 1.72
CA HIS A 126 17.47 27.85 1.02
C HIS A 126 16.11 28.34 1.57
N GLY A 127 15.71 27.89 2.78
CA GLY A 127 14.56 28.42 3.51
C GLY A 127 13.19 27.97 3.02
N PHE A 128 13.11 27.05 2.05
CA PHE A 128 11.83 26.55 1.53
C PHE A 128 11.03 25.73 2.54
N LEU A 129 11.68 25.22 3.60
CA LEU A 129 11.05 24.40 4.64
C LEU A 129 10.83 25.14 5.95
N ASP A 130 11.18 26.42 6.06
CA ASP A 130 11.18 27.15 7.33
C ASP A 130 9.80 27.31 7.98
N ASN A 131 8.72 27.37 7.18
CA ASN A 131 7.39 27.71 7.67
C ASN A 131 6.30 26.70 7.26
N ILE A 132 6.69 25.46 6.92
CA ILE A 132 5.75 24.43 6.46
C ILE A 132 6.03 23.11 7.16
N PRO A 133 5.03 22.25 7.40
CA PRO A 133 5.25 20.85 7.78
C PRO A 133 6.13 20.13 6.76
N HIS A 134 7.14 19.40 7.23
CA HIS A 134 8.08 18.67 6.38
C HIS A 134 8.82 17.59 7.15
N THR A 135 9.50 16.72 6.42
CA THR A 135 10.41 15.70 6.95
C THR A 135 11.71 15.64 6.14
N SER A 136 12.66 14.85 6.59
CA SER A 136 13.94 14.57 5.94
C SER A 136 14.47 13.20 6.43
N ASN A 137 15.73 12.89 6.14
CA ASN A 137 16.38 11.69 6.63
C ASN A 137 16.42 11.63 8.18
N HIS A 138 16.77 12.74 8.82
CA HIS A 138 16.81 12.86 10.28
C HIS A 138 16.86 14.34 10.68
N ALA A 139 16.11 14.75 11.71
CA ALA A 139 16.03 16.15 12.13
C ALA A 139 17.39 16.78 12.49
N GLU A 140 18.20 16.08 13.26
CA GLU A 140 19.51 16.61 13.68
C GLU A 140 20.53 16.66 12.54
N VAL A 141 20.47 15.70 11.61
CA VAL A 141 21.29 15.71 10.39
C VAL A 141 20.90 16.89 9.49
N LEU A 142 19.59 17.14 9.35
CA LEU A 142 19.10 18.29 8.59
C LEU A 142 19.62 19.61 9.13
N LYS A 143 19.57 19.82 10.47
CA LYS A 143 20.13 21.01 11.14
C LYS A 143 21.64 21.16 10.92
N GLN A 144 22.39 20.05 10.94
CA GLN A 144 23.84 20.07 10.72
C GLN A 144 24.19 20.45 9.27
N LEU A 145 23.46 19.90 8.31
CA LEU A 145 23.70 20.13 6.87
C LEU A 145 23.12 21.45 6.38
N ALA A 146 22.14 22.01 7.07
CA ALA A 146 21.48 23.27 6.76
C ALA A 146 21.53 24.25 7.96
N PRO A 147 22.69 24.86 8.30
CA PRO A 147 22.84 25.68 9.49
C PRO A 147 21.92 26.93 9.53
N ALA A 148 21.46 27.42 8.36
CA ALA A 148 20.55 28.55 8.26
C ALA A 148 19.07 28.17 8.36
N TYR A 149 18.74 26.88 8.41
CA TYR A 149 17.38 26.34 8.47
C TYR A 149 16.67 26.72 9.78
N LYS A 150 15.43 27.20 9.66
CA LYS A 150 14.59 27.70 10.77
C LYS A 150 13.31 26.90 10.99
N GLY A 151 13.07 25.86 10.21
CA GLY A 151 11.82 25.10 10.21
C GLY A 151 11.73 23.98 11.26
N ALA A 152 12.63 23.94 12.27
CA ALA A 152 12.71 22.84 13.23
C ALA A 152 11.40 22.57 13.98
N ASP A 153 10.61 23.60 14.26
CA ASP A 153 9.31 23.48 14.96
C ASP A 153 8.21 22.88 14.07
N SER A 154 8.41 22.88 12.75
CA SER A 154 7.50 22.28 11.77
C SER A 154 7.99 20.93 11.23
N TYR A 155 9.10 20.41 11.77
CA TYR A 155 9.62 19.11 11.38
C TYR A 155 8.76 17.99 11.96
N GLU A 156 8.33 17.06 11.10
CA GLU A 156 7.58 15.88 11.48
C GLU A 156 8.46 14.62 11.32
N ASN A 157 8.57 13.81 12.38
CA ASN A 157 9.25 12.52 12.31
C ASN A 157 8.34 11.49 11.63
N SER A 158 8.15 11.65 10.33
CA SER A 158 7.28 10.82 9.49
C SER A 158 8.04 10.37 8.24
N PRO A 159 7.71 9.20 7.65
CA PRO A 159 8.34 8.73 6.41
C PRO A 159 8.19 9.71 5.24
N ALA A 160 7.04 10.38 5.13
CA ALA A 160 6.76 11.44 4.15
C ALA A 160 5.76 12.44 4.75
N VAL A 161 5.90 13.72 4.37
CA VAL A 161 5.01 14.82 4.77
C VAL A 161 4.59 15.60 3.54
N THR A 162 3.30 15.93 3.45
CA THR A 162 2.71 16.71 2.37
C THR A 162 2.24 18.05 2.87
N SER A 163 2.81 19.12 2.34
CA SER A 163 2.36 20.50 2.49
C SER A 163 1.66 20.97 1.20
N PRO A 164 1.04 22.14 1.14
CA PRO A 164 0.24 22.55 -0.03
C PRO A 164 0.94 22.45 -1.38
N HIS A 165 2.26 22.73 -1.43
CA HIS A 165 3.04 22.75 -2.67
C HIS A 165 4.38 22.04 -2.54
N ILE A 166 4.70 21.45 -1.38
CA ILE A 166 5.94 20.72 -1.16
C ILE A 166 5.63 19.38 -0.49
N ILE A 167 6.12 18.30 -1.09
CA ILE A 167 6.13 16.96 -0.51
C ILE A 167 7.58 16.64 -0.14
N THR A 168 7.83 16.20 1.07
CA THR A 168 9.15 15.79 1.54
C THR A 168 9.13 14.36 2.05
N ALA A 169 10.25 13.65 1.90
CA ALA A 169 10.38 12.27 2.42
C ALA A 169 11.84 11.93 2.80
N SER A 170 11.99 10.95 3.69
CA SER A 170 13.26 10.29 3.98
C SER A 170 13.69 9.40 2.81
N GLY A 171 14.98 9.31 2.53
CA GLY A 171 15.55 8.52 1.41
C GLY A 171 15.30 7.02 1.49
N THR A 172 14.98 6.49 2.67
CA THR A 172 14.56 5.10 2.86
C THR A 172 13.05 4.90 2.67
N ALA A 173 12.28 5.97 2.54
CA ALA A 173 10.83 5.96 2.52
C ALA A 173 10.24 6.16 1.10
N MET A 174 10.87 5.60 0.06
CA MET A 174 10.44 5.74 -1.34
C MET A 174 8.97 5.35 -1.59
N VAL A 175 8.45 4.37 -0.85
CA VAL A 175 7.04 3.94 -0.96
C VAL A 175 6.11 5.02 -0.40
N ALA A 176 6.42 5.55 0.80
CA ALA A 176 5.64 6.63 1.40
C ALA A 176 5.72 7.93 0.56
N PHE A 177 6.87 8.24 -0.02
CA PHE A 177 7.07 9.34 -0.97
C PHE A 177 6.16 9.19 -2.19
N THR A 178 6.18 8.02 -2.82
CA THR A 178 5.33 7.73 -3.97
C THR A 178 3.84 7.81 -3.61
N LYS A 179 3.45 7.25 -2.45
CA LYS A 179 2.07 7.34 -1.96
C LYS A 179 1.63 8.79 -1.75
N ALA A 180 2.50 9.61 -1.17
CA ALA A 180 2.23 11.03 -0.95
C ALA A 180 1.97 11.77 -2.28
N ILE A 181 2.80 11.53 -3.30
CA ILE A 181 2.61 12.09 -4.65
C ILE A 181 1.27 11.62 -5.25
N PHE A 182 1.01 10.31 -5.24
CA PHE A 182 -0.20 9.74 -5.84
C PHE A 182 -1.48 10.23 -5.14
N THR A 183 -1.44 10.39 -3.81
CA THR A 183 -2.56 10.92 -3.03
C THR A 183 -2.77 12.41 -3.31
N HIS A 184 -1.68 13.19 -3.40
CA HIS A 184 -1.75 14.64 -3.63
C HIS A 184 -2.41 15.02 -4.97
N PHE A 185 -2.21 14.18 -5.98
CA PHE A 185 -2.80 14.35 -7.33
C PHE A 185 -3.99 13.41 -7.61
N ASP A 186 -4.53 12.76 -6.57
CA ASP A 186 -5.68 11.85 -6.66
C ASP A 186 -5.50 10.70 -7.67
N LEU A 187 -4.27 10.31 -7.96
CA LEU A 187 -3.96 9.26 -8.93
C LEU A 187 -4.42 7.86 -8.47
N LEU A 188 -4.61 7.65 -7.16
CA LEU A 188 -5.07 6.38 -6.60
C LEU A 188 -6.56 6.09 -6.87
N GLN A 189 -7.29 6.99 -7.55
CA GLN A 189 -8.59 6.68 -8.16
C GLN A 189 -8.45 5.78 -9.40
N ASN A 190 -7.27 5.71 -10.01
CA ASN A 190 -6.97 4.72 -11.03
C ASN A 190 -6.76 3.36 -10.37
N GLU A 191 -7.72 2.44 -10.51
CA GLU A 191 -7.70 1.13 -9.84
C GLU A 191 -6.50 0.27 -10.24
N LYS A 192 -5.99 0.39 -11.47
CA LYS A 192 -4.79 -0.34 -11.91
C LYS A 192 -3.54 0.17 -11.20
N LEU A 193 -3.38 1.50 -11.11
CA LEU A 193 -2.27 2.11 -10.38
C LEU A 193 -2.33 1.76 -8.88
N LYS A 194 -3.50 1.88 -8.28
CA LYS A 194 -3.74 1.57 -6.87
C LYS A 194 -3.39 0.10 -6.57
N PHE A 195 -3.83 -0.81 -7.41
CA PHE A 195 -3.49 -2.23 -7.25
C PHE A 195 -1.99 -2.48 -7.38
N TRP A 196 -1.36 -2.02 -8.47
CA TRP A 196 0.08 -2.18 -8.63
C TRP A 196 0.86 -1.59 -7.45
N PHE A 197 0.46 -0.40 -7.00
CA PHE A 197 1.12 0.25 -5.88
C PHE A 197 0.94 -0.52 -4.56
N SER A 198 -0.17 -1.28 -4.41
CA SER A 198 -0.43 -2.08 -3.23
C SER A 198 0.63 -3.16 -2.96
N PHE A 199 1.38 -3.59 -3.95
CA PHE A 199 2.50 -4.52 -3.77
C PHE A 199 3.68 -3.92 -3.00
N PHE A 200 3.81 -2.60 -2.99
CA PHE A 200 4.88 -1.89 -2.28
C PHE A 200 4.41 -1.33 -0.93
N ASP A 201 3.12 -1.06 -0.80
CA ASP A 201 2.55 -0.53 0.44
C ASP A 201 2.41 -1.66 1.46
N ALA A 202 3.21 -1.62 2.54
CA ALA A 202 3.17 -2.62 3.61
C ALA A 202 1.79 -2.73 4.29
N SER A 203 0.92 -1.70 4.17
CA SER A 203 -0.49 -1.78 4.58
C SER A 203 -1.33 -2.71 3.69
N SER A 204 -0.80 -3.09 2.52
CA SER A 204 -1.33 -4.10 1.60
C SER A 204 -0.54 -5.41 1.67
N ALA A 205 0.28 -5.60 2.71
CA ALA A 205 1.09 -6.79 2.89
C ALA A 205 0.24 -8.05 2.65
N GLY A 206 0.62 -8.77 1.62
CA GLY A 206 0.35 -10.17 1.55
C GLY A 206 -0.76 -10.70 0.66
N THR A 207 -1.00 -10.14 -0.55
CA THR A 207 -1.63 -11.02 -1.55
C THR A 207 -0.58 -12.02 -2.02
N GLU A 208 -0.61 -13.23 -1.48
CA GLU A 208 0.27 -14.31 -1.88
C GLU A 208 -0.49 -15.28 -2.78
N MET A 209 0.06 -15.57 -3.95
CA MET A 209 -0.41 -16.70 -4.75
C MET A 209 0.40 -17.92 -4.38
N GLY A 210 -0.28 -18.98 -3.97
CA GLY A 210 0.38 -20.19 -3.54
C GLY A 210 -0.50 -21.43 -3.61
N THR A 211 0.08 -22.55 -3.23
CA THR A 211 -0.66 -23.80 -3.05
C THR A 211 -0.40 -24.30 -1.63
N THR A 212 -1.47 -24.39 -0.83
CA THR A 212 -1.36 -24.97 0.51
C THR A 212 -1.11 -26.48 0.41
N SER A 213 -0.42 -27.03 1.38
CA SER A 213 -0.30 -28.50 1.49
C SER A 213 -1.66 -29.16 1.80
N SER A 214 -1.78 -30.46 1.53
CA SER A 214 -2.89 -31.26 2.05
C SER A 214 -2.83 -31.31 3.57
N PHE A 215 -3.98 -31.36 4.24
CA PHE A 215 -4.09 -31.48 5.70
C PHE A 215 -5.35 -32.22 6.10
N HIS A 216 -5.40 -32.69 7.33
CA HIS A 216 -6.57 -33.34 7.89
C HIS A 216 -7.44 -32.30 8.59
N PHE A 217 -8.75 -32.35 8.34
CA PHE A 217 -9.70 -31.37 8.79
C PHE A 217 -10.89 -32.04 9.48
N PHE A 218 -11.09 -31.74 10.76
CA PHE A 218 -12.26 -32.10 11.53
C PHE A 218 -13.26 -30.97 11.53
N TYR A 219 -14.50 -31.21 11.05
CA TYR A 219 -15.44 -30.11 10.81
C TYR A 219 -16.88 -30.55 10.90
N ARG A 220 -17.76 -29.56 11.01
CA ARG A 220 -19.20 -29.70 10.80
C ARG A 220 -19.64 -28.88 9.61
N ARG A 221 -20.48 -29.44 8.76
CA ARG A 221 -21.05 -28.78 7.59
C ARG A 221 -22.41 -28.20 7.91
N TYR A 222 -22.62 -26.97 7.43
CA TYR A 222 -23.85 -26.22 7.53
C TYR A 222 -24.27 -25.77 6.12
N GLU A 223 -25.59 -25.87 5.83
CA GLU A 223 -26.25 -25.17 4.74
C GLU A 223 -26.89 -23.93 5.34
N THR A 224 -26.45 -22.74 4.98
CA THR A 224 -26.84 -21.49 5.64
C THR A 224 -26.81 -20.31 4.67
N ASN A 225 -27.37 -19.20 5.07
CA ASN A 225 -27.23 -17.89 4.43
C ASN A 225 -26.42 -16.94 5.33
N TYR A 226 -26.29 -15.67 4.91
CA TYR A 226 -25.50 -14.68 5.65
C TYR A 226 -26.02 -14.49 7.10
N ALA A 227 -27.34 -14.39 7.30
CA ALA A 227 -27.92 -14.21 8.64
C ALA A 227 -27.66 -15.42 9.55
N GLY A 228 -27.88 -16.64 9.06
CA GLY A 228 -27.62 -17.86 9.81
C GLY A 228 -26.13 -18.07 10.11
N MET A 229 -25.23 -17.64 9.20
CA MET A 229 -23.81 -17.65 9.46
C MET A 229 -23.42 -16.76 10.64
N LEU A 230 -23.99 -15.55 10.75
CA LEU A 230 -23.71 -14.64 11.87
C LEU A 230 -24.14 -15.21 13.23
N GLU A 231 -25.17 -16.04 13.29
CA GLU A 231 -25.59 -16.75 14.51
C GLU A 231 -24.54 -17.79 14.96
N LEU A 232 -23.80 -18.36 14.01
CA LEU A 232 -22.77 -19.36 14.29
C LEU A 232 -21.47 -18.76 14.83
N VAL A 233 -21.15 -17.48 14.54
CA VAL A 233 -19.85 -16.86 14.81
C VAL A 233 -19.36 -17.05 16.24
N ARG A 234 -20.22 -16.90 17.24
CA ARG A 234 -19.84 -16.95 18.66
C ARG A 234 -19.86 -18.34 19.27
N THR A 235 -20.58 -19.28 18.67
CA THR A 235 -20.87 -20.57 19.28
C THR A 235 -20.20 -21.74 18.59
N ALA A 236 -20.11 -21.72 17.25
CA ALA A 236 -19.64 -22.86 16.47
C ALA A 236 -18.20 -23.25 16.81
N ILE A 237 -17.30 -22.29 16.97
CA ILE A 237 -15.87 -22.56 17.28
C ILE A 237 -15.73 -23.32 18.60
N LYS A 238 -16.47 -22.90 19.65
CA LYS A 238 -16.42 -23.57 20.96
C LYS A 238 -16.91 -25.00 20.86
N VAL A 239 -17.99 -25.24 20.13
CA VAL A 239 -18.59 -26.56 19.92
C VAL A 239 -17.65 -27.47 19.15
N VAL A 240 -16.96 -26.97 18.11
CA VAL A 240 -15.98 -27.72 17.32
C VAL A 240 -14.81 -28.15 18.19
N TYR A 241 -14.26 -27.28 19.03
CA TYR A 241 -13.16 -27.64 19.95
C TYR A 241 -13.59 -28.71 20.94
N GLN A 242 -14.77 -28.59 21.55
CA GLN A 242 -15.28 -29.55 22.48
C GLN A 242 -15.37 -30.94 21.85
N HIS A 243 -16.00 -31.05 20.69
CA HIS A 243 -16.17 -32.36 20.03
C HIS A 243 -14.88 -32.94 19.45
N ALA A 244 -13.93 -32.10 19.04
CA ALA A 244 -12.59 -32.59 18.65
C ALA A 244 -11.87 -33.27 19.82
N VAL A 245 -11.95 -32.67 21.01
CA VAL A 245 -11.39 -33.25 22.24
C VAL A 245 -12.13 -34.56 22.66
N GLU A 246 -13.47 -34.55 22.62
CA GLU A 246 -14.30 -35.74 22.92
C GLU A 246 -13.98 -36.90 21.96
N ALA A 247 -13.71 -36.61 20.69
CA ALA A 247 -13.28 -37.59 19.68
C ALA A 247 -11.80 -38.04 19.85
N GLY A 248 -11.07 -37.43 20.80
CA GLY A 248 -9.67 -37.71 21.03
C GLY A 248 -8.78 -37.31 19.86
N LEU A 249 -9.14 -36.27 19.11
CA LEU A 249 -8.35 -35.72 18.02
C LEU A 249 -7.30 -34.75 18.55
N GLU A 250 -6.10 -34.83 17.97
CA GLU A 250 -5.03 -33.88 18.26
C GLU A 250 -5.09 -32.71 17.30
N ILE A 251 -5.40 -31.51 17.85
CA ILE A 251 -5.56 -30.27 17.09
C ILE A 251 -4.18 -29.70 16.79
N CYS A 252 -3.90 -29.37 15.51
CA CYS A 252 -2.62 -28.84 15.06
C CYS A 252 -2.68 -27.47 14.41
N GLY A 253 -3.81 -26.76 14.49
CA GLY A 253 -3.97 -25.41 13.95
C GLY A 253 -5.19 -24.68 14.47
N GLY A 254 -5.27 -23.40 14.16
CA GLY A 254 -6.43 -22.55 14.50
C GLY A 254 -7.69 -22.91 13.72
N PRO A 255 -8.87 -22.44 14.17
CA PRO A 255 -10.13 -22.71 13.50
C PRO A 255 -10.16 -22.15 12.10
N GLN A 256 -10.89 -22.83 11.22
CA GLN A 256 -11.07 -22.44 9.83
C GLN A 256 -12.54 -22.52 9.43
N TRP A 257 -12.95 -21.58 8.59
CA TRP A 257 -14.25 -21.55 7.94
C TRP A 257 -14.04 -21.67 6.43
N HIS A 258 -14.70 -22.63 5.80
CA HIS A 258 -14.60 -22.90 4.37
C HIS A 258 -15.97 -22.69 3.73
N TYR A 259 -16.03 -21.73 2.82
CA TYR A 259 -17.25 -21.31 2.12
C TYR A 259 -17.27 -21.87 0.71
N ARG A 260 -18.42 -22.49 0.32
CA ARG A 260 -18.68 -22.92 -1.06
C ARG A 260 -19.97 -22.31 -1.55
N GLY A 261 -19.92 -21.60 -2.69
CA GLY A 261 -21.08 -20.96 -3.29
C GLY A 261 -21.52 -19.66 -2.62
N PHE A 262 -20.70 -19.09 -1.72
CA PHE A 262 -20.95 -17.77 -1.14
C PHE A 262 -20.59 -16.69 -2.15
N ASP A 263 -21.54 -15.81 -2.48
CA ASP A 263 -21.43 -14.71 -3.46
C ASP A 263 -21.55 -13.31 -2.85
N GLY A 264 -21.60 -13.24 -1.51
CA GLY A 264 -21.75 -11.98 -0.78
C GLY A 264 -23.18 -11.45 -0.69
N GLN A 265 -24.17 -12.12 -1.31
CA GLN A 265 -25.57 -11.70 -1.22
C GLN A 265 -26.24 -12.24 0.06
N PRO A 266 -27.11 -11.45 0.72
CA PRO A 266 -27.70 -11.83 2.01
C PRO A 266 -28.55 -13.09 1.97
N ASP A 267 -29.24 -13.33 0.86
CA ASP A 267 -30.24 -14.41 0.71
C ASP A 267 -29.66 -15.67 0.04
N THR A 268 -28.43 -15.61 -0.49
CA THR A 268 -27.81 -16.78 -1.10
C THR A 268 -27.52 -17.84 -0.06
N VAL A 269 -28.03 -19.06 -0.32
CA VAL A 269 -27.70 -20.24 0.50
C VAL A 269 -26.38 -20.82 0.01
N PHE A 270 -25.48 -21.05 0.94
CA PHE A 270 -24.16 -21.59 0.67
C PHE A 270 -23.78 -22.67 1.70
N THR A 271 -22.80 -23.50 1.33
CA THR A 271 -22.23 -24.50 2.22
C THR A 271 -21.11 -23.86 3.04
N LEU A 272 -21.16 -24.04 4.36
CA LEU A 272 -20.14 -23.59 5.30
C LEU A 272 -19.61 -24.75 6.14
N ASP A 273 -18.33 -25.07 5.97
CA ASP A 273 -17.62 -26.04 6.81
C ASP A 273 -16.86 -25.28 7.91
N ILE A 274 -17.18 -25.49 9.17
CA ILE A 274 -16.51 -24.91 10.33
C ILE A 274 -15.75 -26.02 11.05
N GLY A 275 -14.43 -25.85 11.21
CA GLY A 275 -13.60 -26.93 11.74
C GLY A 275 -12.21 -26.53 12.19
N LEU A 276 -11.41 -27.58 12.49
CA LEU A 276 -10.06 -27.51 13.02
C LEU A 276 -9.12 -28.41 12.23
N PRO A 277 -7.90 -27.99 11.89
CA PRO A 277 -6.83 -28.87 11.45
C PRO A 277 -6.44 -29.85 12.55
N VAL A 278 -6.28 -31.12 12.18
CA VAL A 278 -5.91 -32.18 13.10
C VAL A 278 -4.75 -33.03 12.53
N THR A 279 -4.03 -33.75 13.38
CA THR A 279 -2.83 -34.51 12.96
C THR A 279 -3.15 -35.78 12.15
N GLY A 280 -4.40 -36.27 12.15
CA GLY A 280 -4.81 -37.44 11.42
C GLY A 280 -6.31 -37.62 11.31
N VAL A 281 -6.75 -38.45 10.39
CA VAL A 281 -8.16 -38.79 10.20
C VAL A 281 -8.60 -39.86 11.18
N LYS A 282 -9.76 -39.64 11.81
CA LYS A 282 -10.47 -40.63 12.63
C LYS A 282 -11.91 -40.77 12.16
N SER A 283 -12.48 -41.99 12.42
CA SER A 283 -13.93 -42.19 12.26
C SER A 283 -14.69 -41.38 13.33
N VAL A 284 -15.58 -40.54 12.90
CA VAL A 284 -16.39 -39.68 13.78
C VAL A 284 -17.88 -39.89 13.48
N THR A 285 -18.73 -39.61 14.47
CA THR A 285 -20.20 -39.75 14.32
C THR A 285 -20.82 -38.49 13.72
N ALA A 286 -21.74 -38.67 12.78
CA ALA A 286 -22.53 -37.54 12.24
C ALA A 286 -23.12 -36.68 13.37
N PRO A 287 -23.18 -35.37 13.21
CA PRO A 287 -22.96 -34.59 11.96
C PRO A 287 -21.51 -34.19 11.69
N TRP A 288 -20.56 -34.74 12.43
CA TRP A 288 -19.14 -34.44 12.30
C TRP A 288 -18.50 -35.18 11.15
N GLN A 289 -17.49 -34.58 10.55
CA GLN A 289 -16.69 -35.16 9.47
C GLN A 289 -15.20 -34.97 9.81
N CYS A 290 -14.36 -35.89 9.35
CA CYS A 290 -12.91 -35.78 9.52
C CYS A 290 -12.24 -36.35 8.26
N ASP A 291 -11.76 -35.44 7.38
CA ASP A 291 -11.29 -35.81 6.07
C ASP A 291 -9.87 -35.26 5.79
N THR A 292 -9.20 -35.87 4.81
CA THR A 292 -7.98 -35.28 4.24
C THR A 292 -8.38 -34.33 3.13
N LEU A 293 -8.14 -33.01 3.30
CA LEU A 293 -8.34 -32.04 2.27
C LEU A 293 -7.12 -31.98 1.34
N PRO A 294 -7.36 -31.88 0.01
CA PRO A 294 -6.27 -31.82 -0.96
C PRO A 294 -5.51 -30.48 -0.89
N PRO A 295 -4.34 -30.41 -1.54
CA PRO A 295 -3.67 -29.14 -1.79
C PRO A 295 -4.62 -28.11 -2.39
N PHE A 296 -4.49 -26.86 -1.97
CA PHE A 296 -5.41 -25.79 -2.36
C PHE A 296 -4.65 -24.63 -2.99
N LYS A 297 -4.82 -24.47 -4.31
CA LYS A 297 -4.26 -23.34 -5.06
C LYS A 297 -5.13 -22.12 -4.80
N CYS A 298 -4.56 -21.06 -4.27
CA CYS A 298 -5.30 -19.88 -3.87
C CYS A 298 -4.47 -18.61 -3.97
N VAL A 299 -5.15 -17.47 -4.00
CA VAL A 299 -4.60 -16.21 -3.56
C VAL A 299 -4.98 -16.00 -2.11
N SER A 300 -4.06 -15.45 -1.32
CA SER A 300 -4.30 -15.21 0.11
C SER A 300 -3.83 -13.84 0.55
N MET A 301 -4.45 -13.33 1.62
CA MET A 301 -4.07 -12.09 2.28
C MET A 301 -4.40 -12.16 3.76
N GLN A 302 -3.46 -11.70 4.60
CA GLN A 302 -3.75 -11.55 6.01
C GLN A 302 -4.56 -10.27 6.26
N HIS A 303 -5.66 -10.43 6.98
CA HIS A 303 -6.46 -9.36 7.55
C HIS A 303 -6.03 -9.12 8.99
N HIS A 304 -5.70 -7.89 9.34
CA HIS A 304 -5.40 -7.48 10.70
C HIS A 304 -6.50 -6.57 11.22
N GLY A 305 -7.08 -6.89 12.36
CA GLY A 305 -8.11 -6.09 13.03
C GLY A 305 -9.51 -6.70 13.04
N SER A 306 -10.51 -5.85 13.27
CA SER A 306 -11.91 -6.27 13.40
C SER A 306 -12.46 -6.91 12.14
N TRP A 307 -13.20 -8.00 12.30
CA TRP A 307 -13.88 -8.70 11.20
C TRP A 307 -14.94 -7.86 10.48
N ASP A 308 -15.40 -6.75 11.08
CA ASP A 308 -16.28 -5.78 10.41
C ASP A 308 -15.62 -5.15 9.18
N LEU A 309 -14.27 -5.15 9.13
CA LEU A 309 -13.46 -4.65 8.03
C LEU A 309 -12.99 -5.74 7.06
N LEU A 310 -13.37 -7.00 7.28
CA LEU A 310 -12.93 -8.14 6.47
C LEU A 310 -13.32 -8.00 4.99
N ALA A 311 -14.46 -7.35 4.71
CA ALA A 311 -14.92 -7.04 3.36
C ALA A 311 -13.88 -6.23 2.55
N ASN A 312 -13.09 -5.36 3.19
CA ASN A 312 -12.02 -4.62 2.52
C ASN A 312 -10.90 -5.53 2.04
N THR A 313 -10.58 -6.59 2.81
CA THR A 313 -9.57 -7.59 2.43
C THR A 313 -10.06 -8.44 1.27
N TYR A 314 -11.31 -8.85 1.29
CA TYR A 314 -11.94 -9.54 0.16
C TYR A 314 -11.93 -8.67 -1.11
N GLY A 315 -12.30 -7.39 -1.00
CA GLY A 315 -12.27 -6.46 -2.13
C GLY A 315 -10.88 -6.36 -2.77
N LYS A 316 -9.82 -6.27 -1.96
CA LYS A 316 -8.43 -6.27 -2.45
C LYS A 316 -8.07 -7.59 -3.17
N LEU A 317 -8.45 -8.74 -2.61
CA LEU A 317 -8.19 -10.03 -3.22
C LEU A 317 -8.93 -10.19 -4.56
N PHE A 318 -10.20 -9.80 -4.64
CA PHE A 318 -10.97 -9.86 -5.89
C PHE A 318 -10.39 -8.95 -6.97
N THR A 319 -10.04 -7.70 -6.62
CA THR A 319 -9.37 -6.78 -7.55
C THR A 319 -8.06 -7.38 -8.06
N GLY A 320 -7.25 -7.98 -7.15
CA GLY A 320 -6.01 -8.65 -7.51
C GLY A 320 -6.21 -9.82 -8.48
N MET A 321 -7.22 -10.63 -8.23
CA MET A 321 -7.55 -11.76 -9.11
C MET A 321 -7.98 -11.32 -10.50
N GLU A 322 -8.85 -10.32 -10.60
CA GLU A 322 -9.31 -9.77 -11.88
C GLU A 322 -8.13 -9.27 -12.72
N MET A 323 -7.20 -8.53 -12.10
CA MET A 323 -6.03 -8.00 -12.82
C MET A 323 -5.04 -9.06 -13.26
N LEU A 324 -4.95 -10.18 -12.52
CA LEU A 324 -4.11 -11.32 -12.88
C LEU A 324 -4.82 -12.28 -13.83
N GLY A 325 -6.07 -12.00 -14.23
CA GLY A 325 -6.87 -12.87 -15.07
C GLY A 325 -7.21 -14.21 -14.39
N LEU A 326 -7.21 -14.26 -13.05
CA LEU A 326 -7.50 -15.47 -12.30
C LEU A 326 -9.00 -15.65 -12.12
N GLN A 327 -9.46 -16.90 -12.24
CA GLN A 327 -10.85 -17.27 -11.99
C GLN A 327 -10.98 -18.04 -10.67
N MET A 328 -12.06 -17.74 -9.93
CA MET A 328 -12.37 -18.47 -8.70
C MET A 328 -12.77 -19.92 -9.00
N ASN A 329 -12.39 -20.83 -8.12
CA ASN A 329 -12.87 -22.22 -8.14
C ASN A 329 -14.11 -22.45 -7.25
N GLY A 330 -14.69 -21.37 -6.68
CA GLY A 330 -15.89 -21.41 -5.84
C GLY A 330 -15.64 -21.78 -4.37
N LEU A 331 -14.38 -21.98 -3.95
CA LEU A 331 -14.01 -22.24 -2.55
C LEU A 331 -13.24 -21.06 -1.97
N THR A 332 -13.68 -20.58 -0.82
CA THR A 332 -12.97 -19.57 -0.01
C THR A 332 -12.71 -20.15 1.38
N ARG A 333 -11.57 -19.82 1.97
CA ARG A 333 -11.21 -20.22 3.33
C ARG A 333 -10.79 -19.03 4.15
N GLU A 334 -11.23 -18.98 5.40
CA GLU A 334 -10.75 -18.08 6.45
C GLU A 334 -10.05 -18.91 7.52
N GLN A 335 -8.79 -18.59 7.78
CA GLN A 335 -7.99 -19.23 8.83
C GLN A 335 -7.78 -18.22 9.95
N TYR A 336 -8.33 -18.45 11.11
CA TYR A 336 -8.24 -17.55 12.26
C TYR A 336 -6.94 -17.86 13.03
N LEU A 337 -5.87 -17.13 12.68
CA LEU A 337 -4.53 -17.31 13.25
C LEU A 337 -4.45 -16.78 14.68
N GLN A 338 -5.09 -15.64 14.91
CA GLN A 338 -5.26 -15.03 16.23
C GLN A 338 -6.65 -14.41 16.29
N TYR A 339 -7.41 -14.64 17.36
CA TYR A 339 -8.72 -14.02 17.53
C TYR A 339 -9.00 -13.72 19.00
N ASN A 340 -9.61 -12.56 19.22
CA ASN A 340 -10.05 -12.08 20.51
C ASN A 340 -11.36 -11.31 20.32
N PHE A 341 -12.44 -11.79 20.94
CA PHE A 341 -13.76 -11.15 20.82
C PHE A 341 -13.88 -9.86 21.64
N GLU A 342 -13.04 -9.70 22.68
CA GLU A 342 -13.01 -8.50 23.53
C GLU A 342 -12.08 -7.43 22.94
N HIS A 343 -11.05 -7.83 22.20
CA HIS A 343 -10.06 -6.97 21.56
C HIS A 343 -9.94 -7.30 20.06
N PRO A 344 -10.99 -7.01 19.26
CA PRO A 344 -11.02 -7.40 17.84
C PRO A 344 -9.94 -6.72 16.98
N GLU A 345 -9.36 -5.62 17.45
CA GLU A 345 -8.24 -4.96 16.79
C GLU A 345 -6.95 -5.81 16.75
N GLN A 346 -6.87 -6.85 17.57
CA GLN A 346 -5.74 -7.79 17.63
C GLN A 346 -5.94 -9.02 16.74
N ASN A 347 -7.09 -9.17 16.09
CA ASN A 347 -7.37 -10.34 15.28
C ASN A 347 -6.46 -10.40 14.06
N ILE A 348 -6.06 -11.63 13.71
CA ILE A 348 -5.34 -11.95 12.47
C ILE A 348 -6.07 -13.09 11.79
N THR A 349 -6.58 -12.84 10.60
CA THR A 349 -7.30 -13.82 9.77
C THR A 349 -6.63 -13.93 8.41
N ASN A 350 -6.20 -15.12 8.03
CA ASN A 350 -5.71 -15.36 6.69
C ASN A 350 -6.89 -15.74 5.78
N VAL A 351 -7.21 -14.85 4.84
CA VAL A 351 -8.26 -15.07 3.83
C VAL A 351 -7.64 -15.69 2.59
N GLN A 352 -8.22 -16.79 2.12
CA GLN A 352 -7.76 -17.55 0.97
C GLN A 352 -8.91 -17.72 -0.04
N ILE A 353 -8.74 -17.27 -1.28
CA ILE A 353 -9.68 -17.48 -2.38
C ILE A 353 -9.10 -18.46 -3.36
N GLY A 354 -9.78 -19.57 -3.56
CA GLY A 354 -9.34 -20.62 -4.47
C GLY A 354 -9.39 -20.20 -5.92
N VAL A 355 -8.35 -20.55 -6.67
CA VAL A 355 -8.20 -20.22 -8.10
C VAL A 355 -8.04 -21.45 -8.96
N ILE A 356 -8.47 -21.34 -10.24
CA ILE A 356 -8.34 -22.40 -11.24
C ILE A 356 -6.93 -22.39 -11.84
#